data_ca5b894d906155a297189c5e620bd214
#
_entry.id   ca5b894d906155a297189c5e620bd214
#
_cell.length_a   1.000
_cell.length_b   1.000
_cell.length_c   1.000
_cell.angle_alpha   90.00
_cell.angle_beta   90.00
_cell.angle_gamma   90.00
#
_symmetry.space_group_name_H-M   'P 1'
#
loop_
_entity.id
_entity.type
_entity.pdbx_description
1 polymer ?
#
loop_
_entity_poly.entity_id
_entity_poly.type
_entity_poly.pdbx_seq_one_letter_code
_entity_poly.pdbx_strand_id
1 'polypeptide(L)'
;MGSEMCIRDSLKSAKSDYAKAAAELDTLRAEVIKSLRGESAFSQDLLSSLISDCETKCLEVQHTMEAAQAAYDEGQAMLDALNAQYDDIISWADMYDSASTESKKMIVSCLIRRVEVYRDYRLHIDFNIDFEQFSAGLDISAIAA
;
A
#
# COMPACT_ATOMS: atom_id res chain seq x y z
N MET A 1 11.51 8.75 6.15
CA MET A 1 10.38 8.41 7.00
C MET A 1 9.14 8.44 6.17
N GLY A 2 8.79 7.30 5.85
CA GLY A 2 8.18 6.97 4.62
C GLY A 2 6.74 7.26 4.46
N SER A 3 6.41 7.35 3.20
CA SER A 3 5.06 7.26 2.65
C SER A 3 4.27 6.03 3.17
N GLU A 4 4.94 4.94 3.56
CA GLU A 4 4.30 3.75 4.12
C GLU A 4 3.65 3.97 5.49
N MET A 5 4.33 4.66 6.42
CA MET A 5 3.71 5.03 7.70
C MET A 5 2.51 5.94 7.50
N CYS A 6 2.58 6.90 6.56
CA CYS A 6 1.45 7.75 6.22
C CYS A 6 0.28 6.98 5.60
N ILE A 7 0.53 6.04 4.68
CA ILE A 7 -0.52 5.23 4.03
C ILE A 7 -1.19 4.31 5.06
N ARG A 8 -0.41 3.64 5.89
CA ARG A 8 -0.92 2.76 6.95
C ARG A 8 -1.73 3.53 7.99
N ASP A 9 -1.25 4.70 8.41
CA ASP A 9 -1.95 5.56 9.37
C ASP A 9 -3.22 6.15 8.76
N SER A 10 -3.19 6.54 7.47
CA SER A 10 -4.37 6.99 6.73
C SER A 10 -5.43 5.91 6.64
N LEU A 11 -5.04 4.68 6.35
CA LEU A 11 -5.96 3.53 6.32
C LEU A 11 -6.57 3.26 7.68
N LYS A 12 -5.77 3.31 8.75
CA LYS A 12 -6.24 3.11 10.13
C LYS A 12 -7.23 4.20 10.53
N SER A 13 -6.93 5.45 10.20
CA SER A 13 -7.83 6.60 10.44
C SER A 13 -9.13 6.46 9.66
N ALA A 14 -9.07 6.13 8.37
CA ALA A 14 -10.25 5.94 7.53
C ALA A 14 -11.15 4.80 8.02
N LYS A 15 -10.57 3.68 8.46
CA LYS A 15 -11.33 2.58 9.10
C LYS A 15 -12.01 3.00 10.39
N SER A 16 -11.34 3.79 11.22
CA SER A 16 -11.91 4.34 12.45
C SER A 16 -13.07 5.29 12.16
N ASP A 17 -12.92 6.17 11.18
CA ASP A 17 -13.96 7.13 10.78
C ASP A 17 -15.20 6.42 10.21
N TYR A 18 -14.99 5.40 9.40
CA TYR A 18 -16.07 4.57 8.90
C TYR A 18 -16.83 3.84 10.02
N ALA A 19 -16.11 3.25 10.97
CA ALA A 19 -16.73 2.57 12.11
C ALA A 19 -17.58 3.54 12.95
N LYS A 20 -17.12 4.77 13.16
CA LYS A 20 -17.88 5.81 13.87
C LYS A 20 -19.14 6.21 13.10
N ALA A 21 -19.03 6.46 11.80
CA ALA A 21 -20.17 6.83 10.95
C ALA A 21 -21.23 5.71 10.90
N ALA A 22 -20.80 4.45 10.79
CA ALA A 22 -21.69 3.30 10.83
C ALA A 22 -22.40 3.15 12.18
N ALA A 23 -21.72 3.36 13.30
CA ALA A 23 -22.30 3.32 14.63
C ALA A 23 -23.31 4.44 14.87
N GLU A 24 -23.04 5.65 14.36
CA GLU A 24 -24.00 6.78 14.41
C GLU A 24 -25.28 6.45 13.63
N LEU A 25 -25.13 5.87 12.43
CA LEU A 25 -26.26 5.47 11.60
C LEU A 25 -27.13 4.39 12.30
N ASP A 26 -26.49 3.38 12.89
CA ASP A 26 -27.20 2.33 13.64
C ASP A 26 -27.95 2.89 14.85
N THR A 27 -27.36 3.86 15.55
CA THR A 27 -28.01 4.55 16.66
C THR A 27 -29.26 5.32 16.21
N LEU A 28 -29.17 6.04 15.06
CA LEU A 28 -30.31 6.75 14.50
C LEU A 28 -31.43 5.80 14.04
N ARG A 29 -31.07 4.68 13.44
CA ARG A 29 -32.03 3.63 13.04
C ARG A 29 -32.74 3.01 14.24
N ALA A 30 -32.04 2.78 15.34
CA ALA A 30 -32.65 2.31 16.58
C ALA A 30 -33.61 3.36 17.17
N GLU A 31 -33.29 4.64 17.04
CA GLU A 31 -34.16 5.74 17.50
C GLU A 31 -35.45 5.84 16.69
N VAL A 32 -35.44 5.49 15.40
CA VAL A 32 -36.66 5.39 14.58
C VAL A 32 -37.63 4.38 15.17
N ILE A 33 -37.15 3.22 15.64
CA ILE A 33 -38.00 2.19 16.27
C ILE A 33 -38.66 2.74 17.53
N LYS A 34 -37.92 3.50 18.34
CA LYS A 34 -38.48 4.16 19.53
C LYS A 34 -39.49 5.24 19.17
N SER A 35 -39.24 6.01 18.11
CA SER A 35 -40.19 7.02 17.61
C SER A 35 -41.50 6.40 17.18
N LEU A 36 -41.48 5.24 16.52
CA LEU A 36 -42.67 4.49 16.13
C LEU A 36 -43.48 3.99 17.33
N ARG A 37 -42.85 3.77 18.48
CA ARG A 37 -43.47 3.39 19.74
C ARG A 37 -43.97 4.59 20.56
N GLY A 38 -43.66 5.81 20.11
CA GLY A 38 -43.98 7.03 20.85
C GLY A 38 -43.04 7.30 22.05
N GLU A 39 -41.90 6.66 22.11
CA GLU A 39 -40.92 6.74 23.20
C GLU A 39 -39.76 7.71 22.89
N SER A 40 -39.69 8.25 21.65
CA SER A 40 -38.61 9.16 21.24
C SER A 40 -39.01 10.62 21.43
N ALA A 41 -38.01 11.42 21.82
CA ALA A 41 -38.11 12.89 21.90
C ALA A 41 -37.99 13.59 20.55
N PHE A 42 -37.62 12.87 19.49
CA PHE A 42 -37.40 13.44 18.15
C PHE A 42 -38.60 13.27 17.25
N SER A 43 -38.86 14.27 16.40
CA SER A 43 -39.87 14.17 15.35
C SER A 43 -39.40 13.24 14.21
N GLN A 44 -40.35 12.60 13.54
CA GLN A 44 -40.06 11.72 12.39
C GLN A 44 -39.35 12.44 11.26
N ASP A 45 -39.71 13.68 10.98
CA ASP A 45 -39.07 14.48 9.92
C ASP A 45 -37.60 14.78 10.25
N LEU A 46 -37.28 15.11 11.52
CA LEU A 46 -35.93 15.33 11.97
C LEU A 46 -35.10 14.07 11.89
N LEU A 47 -35.63 12.92 12.34
CA LEU A 47 -34.95 11.63 12.23
C LEU A 47 -34.66 11.23 10.79
N SER A 48 -35.64 11.45 9.88
CA SER A 48 -35.47 11.18 8.46
C SER A 48 -34.35 12.01 7.85
N SER A 49 -34.30 13.31 8.16
CA SER A 49 -33.21 14.18 7.71
C SER A 49 -31.85 13.76 8.24
N LEU A 50 -31.74 13.49 9.55
CA LEU A 50 -30.50 13.05 10.17
C LEU A 50 -30.00 11.71 9.63
N ILE A 51 -30.88 10.77 9.34
CA ILE A 51 -30.54 9.49 8.74
C ILE A 51 -30.00 9.70 7.33
N SER A 52 -30.66 10.51 6.50
CA SER A 52 -30.21 10.81 5.15
C SER A 52 -28.82 11.46 5.14
N ASP A 53 -28.59 12.42 6.01
CA ASP A 53 -27.29 13.09 6.15
C ASP A 53 -26.20 12.10 6.63
N CYS A 54 -26.54 11.24 7.57
CA CYS A 54 -25.64 10.22 8.11
C CYS A 54 -25.33 9.12 7.08
N GLU A 55 -26.30 8.72 6.27
CA GLU A 55 -26.09 7.77 5.16
C GLU A 55 -25.15 8.34 4.12
N THR A 56 -25.32 9.60 3.73
CA THR A 56 -24.43 10.29 2.80
C THR A 56 -23.00 10.36 3.35
N LYS A 57 -22.84 10.78 4.60
CA LYS A 57 -21.53 10.81 5.27
C LYS A 57 -20.90 9.41 5.36
N CYS A 58 -21.68 8.39 5.65
CA CYS A 58 -21.22 7.02 5.73
C CYS A 58 -20.67 6.53 4.37
N LEU A 59 -21.36 6.85 3.28
CA LEU A 59 -20.89 6.53 1.92
C LEU A 59 -19.61 7.27 1.55
N GLU A 60 -19.49 8.55 1.90
CA GLU A 60 -18.25 9.32 1.65
C GLU A 60 -17.06 8.75 2.39
N VAL A 61 -17.23 8.41 3.67
CA VAL A 61 -16.17 7.82 4.49
C VAL A 61 -15.85 6.40 4.05
N GLN A 62 -16.85 5.62 3.60
CA GLN A 62 -16.61 4.30 3.00
C GLN A 62 -15.74 4.41 1.75
N HIS A 63 -16.07 5.32 0.85
CA HIS A 63 -15.28 5.53 -0.37
C HIS A 63 -13.83 5.94 -0.05
N THR A 64 -13.63 6.80 0.95
CA THR A 64 -12.29 7.20 1.43
C THR A 64 -11.52 6.00 2.00
N MET A 65 -12.20 5.14 2.77
CA MET A 65 -11.59 3.92 3.32
C MET A 65 -11.20 2.93 2.21
N GLU A 66 -12.06 2.73 1.22
CA GLU A 66 -11.78 1.84 0.08
C GLU A 66 -10.60 2.34 -0.75
N ALA A 67 -10.50 3.65 -1.00
CA ALA A 67 -9.36 4.27 -1.68
C ALA A 67 -8.05 4.12 -0.88
N ALA A 68 -8.09 4.30 0.44
CA ALA A 68 -6.94 4.11 1.31
C ALA A 68 -6.51 2.62 1.37
N GLN A 69 -7.47 1.69 1.37
CA GLN A 69 -7.17 0.26 1.31
C GLN A 69 -6.50 -0.14 -0.01
N ALA A 70 -7.02 0.35 -1.14
CA ALA A 70 -6.44 0.09 -2.45
C ALA A 70 -4.99 0.61 -2.54
N ALA A 71 -4.72 1.81 -2.05
CA ALA A 71 -3.37 2.37 -2.02
C ALA A 71 -2.41 1.57 -1.13
N TYR A 72 -2.89 1.06 0.00
CA TYR A 72 -2.11 0.19 0.88
C TYR A 72 -1.77 -1.14 0.21
N ASP A 73 -2.75 -1.79 -0.42
CA ASP A 73 -2.58 -3.09 -1.09
C ASP A 73 -1.62 -2.96 -2.29
N GLU A 74 -1.71 -1.88 -3.06
CA GLU A 74 -0.78 -1.58 -4.15
C GLU A 74 0.66 -1.40 -3.65
N GLY A 75 0.85 -0.63 -2.57
CA GLY A 75 2.15 -0.44 -1.94
C GLY A 75 2.73 -1.75 -1.42
N GLN A 76 1.92 -2.61 -0.81
CA GLN A 76 2.35 -3.91 -0.31
C GLN A 76 2.76 -4.85 -1.45
N ALA A 77 1.99 -4.90 -2.53
CA ALA A 77 2.32 -5.71 -3.71
C ALA A 77 3.64 -5.25 -4.36
N MET A 78 3.91 -3.95 -4.39
CA MET A 78 5.17 -3.40 -4.88
C MET A 78 6.37 -3.83 -4.02
N LEU A 79 6.22 -3.80 -2.69
CA LEU A 79 7.25 -4.28 -1.76
C LEU A 79 7.54 -5.77 -1.92
N ASP A 80 6.50 -6.58 -2.05
CA ASP A 80 6.64 -8.03 -2.24
C ASP A 80 7.37 -8.35 -3.54
N ALA A 81 7.09 -7.61 -4.63
CA ALA A 81 7.79 -7.73 -5.90
C ALA A 81 9.27 -7.33 -5.79
N LEU A 82 9.60 -6.26 -5.06
CA LEU A 82 10.97 -5.83 -4.80
C LEU A 82 11.75 -6.86 -3.97
N ASN A 83 11.13 -7.41 -2.94
CA ASN A 83 11.75 -8.46 -2.11
C ASN A 83 12.03 -9.72 -2.91
N ALA A 84 11.13 -10.14 -3.80
CA ALA A 84 11.36 -11.29 -4.68
C ALA A 84 12.55 -11.06 -5.62
N GLN A 85 12.67 -9.87 -6.21
CA GLN A 85 13.84 -9.52 -7.05
C GLN A 85 15.14 -9.51 -6.24
N TYR A 86 15.09 -9.01 -5.01
CA TYR A 86 16.26 -9.02 -4.12
C TYR A 86 16.73 -10.44 -3.80
N ASP A 87 15.82 -11.34 -3.47
CA ASP A 87 16.11 -12.75 -3.19
C ASP A 87 16.72 -13.44 -4.41
N ASP A 88 16.23 -13.17 -5.61
CA ASP A 88 16.82 -13.68 -6.86
C ASP A 88 18.26 -13.22 -7.06
N ILE A 89 18.54 -11.93 -6.82
CA ILE A 89 19.91 -11.36 -6.95
C ILE A 89 20.87 -12.00 -5.95
N ILE A 90 20.46 -12.15 -4.70
CA ILE A 90 21.27 -12.81 -3.67
C ILE A 90 21.55 -14.26 -4.07
N SER A 91 20.56 -14.97 -4.54
CA SER A 91 20.71 -16.35 -5.03
C SER A 91 21.70 -16.44 -6.19
N TRP A 92 21.65 -15.50 -7.13
CA TRP A 92 22.62 -15.44 -8.26
C TRP A 92 24.03 -15.10 -7.81
N ALA A 93 24.18 -14.20 -6.84
CA ALA A 93 25.49 -13.87 -6.27
C ALA A 93 26.13 -15.09 -5.60
N ASP A 94 25.37 -15.85 -4.82
CA ASP A 94 25.85 -17.07 -4.15
C ASP A 94 26.26 -18.18 -5.14
N MET A 95 25.52 -18.29 -6.24
CA MET A 95 25.83 -19.27 -7.30
C MET A 95 26.98 -18.86 -8.21
N TYR A 96 27.29 -17.56 -8.28
CA TYR A 96 28.24 -17.01 -9.25
C TYR A 96 29.64 -17.58 -9.07
N ASP A 97 30.15 -17.65 -7.86
CA ASP A 97 31.53 -18.10 -7.59
C ASP A 97 31.78 -19.55 -8.01
N SER A 98 30.77 -20.42 -7.84
CA SER A 98 30.83 -21.85 -8.18
C SER A 98 30.36 -22.17 -9.61
N ALA A 99 29.82 -21.17 -10.34
CA ALA A 99 29.24 -21.36 -11.65
C ALA A 99 30.31 -21.52 -12.76
N SER A 100 29.95 -22.26 -13.82
CA SER A 100 30.72 -22.33 -15.04
C SER A 100 30.78 -20.95 -15.75
N THR A 101 31.74 -20.76 -16.65
CA THR A 101 31.89 -19.51 -17.41
C THR A 101 30.63 -19.18 -18.20
N GLU A 102 29.93 -20.18 -18.73
CA GLU A 102 28.69 -19.98 -19.47
C GLU A 102 27.55 -19.54 -18.55
N SER A 103 27.43 -20.19 -17.37
CA SER A 103 26.46 -19.79 -16.35
C SER A 103 26.73 -18.40 -15.80
N LYS A 104 28.01 -18.03 -15.61
CA LYS A 104 28.41 -16.67 -15.22
C LYS A 104 27.97 -15.61 -16.24
N LYS A 105 28.15 -15.90 -17.53
CA LYS A 105 27.68 -15.00 -18.60
C LYS A 105 26.15 -14.85 -18.59
N MET A 106 25.43 -15.93 -18.31
CA MET A 106 23.98 -15.90 -18.23
C MET A 106 23.49 -15.04 -17.05
N ILE A 107 24.10 -15.20 -15.88
CA ILE A 107 23.80 -14.40 -14.68
C ILE A 107 24.06 -12.91 -14.96
N VAL A 108 25.22 -12.58 -15.54
CA VAL A 108 25.58 -11.19 -15.89
C VAL A 108 24.59 -10.61 -16.90
N SER A 109 24.15 -11.37 -17.92
CA SER A 109 23.17 -10.89 -18.89
C SER A 109 21.76 -10.69 -18.32
N CYS A 110 21.42 -11.38 -17.23
CA CYS A 110 20.17 -11.12 -16.51
C CYS A 110 20.23 -9.80 -15.71
N LEU A 111 21.39 -9.46 -15.17
CA LEU A 111 21.60 -8.26 -14.35
C LEU A 111 21.86 -6.99 -15.17
N ILE A 112 22.67 -7.12 -16.22
CA ILE A 112 23.19 -6.00 -16.99
C ILE A 112 22.53 -5.92 -18.36
N ARG A 113 21.90 -4.79 -18.64
CA ARG A 113 21.29 -4.50 -19.95
C ARG A 113 22.34 -4.08 -20.96
N ARG A 114 23.23 -3.18 -20.58
CA ARG A 114 24.21 -2.56 -21.47
C ARG A 114 25.44 -2.10 -20.70
N VAL A 115 26.61 -2.23 -21.32
CA VAL A 115 27.86 -1.65 -20.86
C VAL A 115 28.41 -0.77 -21.96
N GLU A 116 28.63 0.50 -21.65
CA GLU A 116 29.29 1.45 -22.54
C GLU A 116 30.70 1.74 -22.05
N VAL A 117 31.67 1.62 -22.93
CA VAL A 117 33.07 1.88 -22.62
C VAL A 117 33.52 3.13 -23.37
N TYR A 118 33.91 4.14 -22.66
CA TYR A 118 34.40 5.40 -23.22
C TYR A 118 35.93 5.36 -23.42
N ARG A 119 36.45 6.24 -24.29
CA ARG A 119 37.88 6.29 -24.62
C ARG A 119 38.84 6.59 -23.43
N ASP A 120 38.31 7.22 -22.40
CA ASP A 120 38.98 7.53 -21.13
C ASP A 120 38.84 6.43 -20.07
N TYR A 121 38.50 5.21 -20.50
CA TYR A 121 38.27 4.03 -19.65
C TYR A 121 37.13 4.18 -18.66
N ARG A 122 36.28 5.18 -18.79
CA ARG A 122 35.04 5.24 -18.03
C ARG A 122 34.07 4.17 -18.53
N LEU A 123 33.40 3.54 -17.59
CA LEU A 123 32.35 2.56 -17.85
C LEU A 123 31.00 3.15 -17.43
N HIS A 124 30.01 3.00 -18.30
CA HIS A 124 28.60 3.21 -17.96
C HIS A 124 27.88 1.87 -18.07
N ILE A 125 27.25 1.46 -16.96
CA ILE A 125 26.58 0.17 -16.85
C ILE A 125 25.10 0.41 -16.60
N ASP A 126 24.27 -0.02 -17.55
CA ASP A 126 22.82 -0.03 -17.40
C ASP A 126 22.39 -1.40 -16.85
N PHE A 127 21.78 -1.39 -15.67
CA PHE A 127 21.23 -2.58 -15.06
C PHE A 127 19.78 -2.85 -15.54
N ASN A 128 19.38 -4.11 -15.54
CA ASN A 128 18.00 -4.52 -15.81
C ASN A 128 17.06 -4.22 -14.63
N ILE A 129 17.61 -3.82 -13.49
CA ILE A 129 16.92 -3.50 -12.25
C ILE A 129 17.02 -2.01 -12.03
N ASP A 130 15.91 -1.38 -11.64
CA ASP A 130 15.91 0.01 -11.21
C ASP A 130 16.64 0.12 -9.86
N PHE A 131 17.86 0.66 -9.92
CA PHE A 131 18.73 0.77 -8.74
C PHE A 131 18.17 1.72 -7.68
N GLU A 132 17.40 2.72 -8.07
CA GLU A 132 16.74 3.63 -7.11
C GLU A 132 15.66 2.91 -6.31
N GLN A 133 14.86 2.10 -6.98
CA GLN A 133 13.85 1.25 -6.31
C GLN A 133 14.51 0.17 -5.45
N PHE A 134 15.60 -0.40 -5.92
CA PHE A 134 16.37 -1.40 -5.18
C PHE A 134 17.03 -0.82 -3.92
N SER A 135 17.66 0.35 -4.00
CA SER A 135 18.26 1.01 -2.84
C SER A 135 17.23 1.49 -1.82
N ALA A 136 16.07 1.94 -2.27
CA ALA A 136 14.94 2.27 -1.39
C ALA A 136 14.44 1.04 -0.63
N GLY A 137 14.39 -0.14 -1.28
CA GLY A 137 14.06 -1.42 -0.65
C GLY A 137 15.08 -1.87 0.40
N LEU A 138 16.37 -1.65 0.14
CA LEU A 138 17.44 -1.94 1.10
C LEU A 138 17.37 -1.08 2.37
N ASP A 139 17.05 0.20 2.22
CA ASP A 139 16.87 1.11 3.37
C ASP A 139 15.71 0.69 4.26
N ILE A 140 14.64 0.16 3.68
CA ILE A 140 13.49 -0.36 4.41
C ILE A 140 13.84 -1.64 5.18
N SER A 141 14.65 -2.52 4.61
CA SER A 141 15.11 -3.76 5.27
C SER A 141 16.04 -3.48 6.45
N ALA A 142 16.89 -2.45 6.37
CA ALA A 142 17.76 -2.03 7.44
C ALA A 142 17.00 -1.43 8.64
N ILE A 143 15.80 -0.89 8.41
CA ILE A 143 14.93 -0.29 9.44
C ILE A 143 14.05 -1.37 10.11
N ALA A 144 13.77 -2.47 9.42
CA ALA A 144 12.95 -3.58 9.93
C ALA A 144 13.75 -4.60 10.79
N ALA A 145 15.05 -4.47 10.82
CA ALA A 145 15.95 -5.24 11.69
C ALA A 145 16.28 -4.43 12.95
#